data_8af49a76292dbc213731dc92ef76667d
#
_entry.id   8af49a76292dbc213731dc92ef76667d
#
_cell.length_a   1.000
_cell.length_b   1.000
_cell.length_c   1.000
_cell.angle_alpha   90.00
_cell.angle_beta   90.00
_cell.angle_gamma   90.00
#
_symmetry.space_group_name_H-M   'P 1'
#
loop_
_entity.id
_entity.type
_entity.pdbx_description
1 polymer ?
#
loop_
_entity_poly.entity_id
_entity_poly.type
_entity_poly.pdbx_seq_one_letter_code
_entity_poly.pdbx_strand_id
1 'polypeptide(L)'
;IGLLKHVYRKGLKVRYGPTMQCVSGMHYNFSINPDSLAFLTNSNHQVDIDEAYLGLIRNFKRLFWFVLLEFGQTNVVDKSFVNNREHKLEKLNSNDMYLLDATSLRMSDIGYQSKAQKNLNIKYNSLSGFLKKIKDAITVPYKDFEALGLLDSNDEYHQISNGIIQIENEYYDAIRPKRSSINGLRPYNLLKEYGIEYLEVRGIDLLPDDITGTSVHHMQFLDIILILSLIHISEPTRLRS
;
A
#
# COMPACT_ATOMS: atom_id res chain seq x y z
N ILE A 1 -20.68 -1.32 -11.73
CA ILE A 1 -19.56 -0.79 -10.88
C ILE A 1 -20.00 -0.75 -9.42
N GLY A 2 -21.21 -0.23 -9.08
CA GLY A 2 -21.68 -0.14 -7.70
C GLY A 2 -21.74 -1.48 -6.97
N LEU A 3 -22.32 -2.51 -7.59
CA LEU A 3 -22.41 -3.85 -7.02
C LEU A 3 -21.03 -4.45 -6.73
N LEU A 4 -20.07 -4.33 -7.66
CA LEU A 4 -18.72 -4.84 -7.47
C LEU A 4 -18.03 -4.19 -6.24
N LYS A 5 -18.16 -2.86 -6.09
CA LYS A 5 -17.64 -2.15 -4.92
C LYS A 5 -18.32 -2.57 -3.62
N HIS A 6 -19.61 -2.85 -3.66
CA HIS A 6 -20.38 -3.33 -2.52
C HIS A 6 -19.89 -4.71 -2.08
N VAL A 7 -19.81 -5.67 -2.99
CA VAL A 7 -19.31 -7.03 -2.72
C VAL A 7 -17.86 -6.99 -2.22
N TYR A 8 -17.01 -6.16 -2.84
CA TYR A 8 -15.65 -5.95 -2.38
C TYR A 8 -15.57 -5.52 -0.89
N ARG A 9 -16.40 -4.55 -0.48
CA ARG A 9 -16.45 -4.10 0.92
C ARG A 9 -17.02 -5.14 1.87
N LYS A 10 -18.05 -5.91 1.43
CA LYS A 10 -18.51 -7.10 2.18
C LYS A 10 -17.34 -8.06 2.42
N GLY A 11 -16.54 -8.36 1.38
CA GLY A 11 -15.38 -9.22 1.48
C GLY A 11 -14.30 -8.69 2.45
N LEU A 12 -13.99 -7.41 2.45
CA LEU A 12 -13.08 -6.82 3.44
C LEU A 12 -13.60 -7.02 4.88
N LYS A 13 -14.91 -6.83 5.10
CA LYS A 13 -15.53 -7.03 6.42
C LYS A 13 -15.44 -8.50 6.86
N VAL A 14 -15.70 -9.44 5.98
CA VAL A 14 -15.68 -10.88 6.27
C VAL A 14 -14.26 -11.36 6.55
N ARG A 15 -13.27 -10.86 5.79
CA ARG A 15 -11.86 -11.27 5.90
C ARG A 15 -11.12 -10.65 7.09
N TYR A 16 -11.36 -9.38 7.36
CA TYR A 16 -10.55 -8.56 8.27
C TYR A 16 -11.35 -7.88 9.39
N GLY A 17 -12.67 -8.00 9.32
CA GLY A 17 -13.57 -7.26 10.22
C GLY A 17 -13.84 -5.82 9.75
N PRO A 18 -14.85 -5.17 10.35
CA PRO A 18 -15.28 -3.83 9.92
C PRO A 18 -14.27 -2.73 10.26
N THR A 19 -13.50 -2.90 11.32
CA THR A 19 -12.60 -1.88 11.89
C THR A 19 -11.49 -1.48 10.92
N MET A 20 -10.99 -2.42 10.10
CA MET A 20 -9.96 -2.12 9.11
C MET A 20 -10.40 -1.07 8.08
N GLN A 21 -11.70 -1.00 7.77
CA GLN A 21 -12.24 -0.03 6.82
C GLN A 21 -12.37 1.39 7.42
N CYS A 22 -12.21 1.53 8.74
CA CYS A 22 -12.23 2.82 9.44
C CYS A 22 -10.86 3.50 9.46
N VAL A 23 -9.82 2.81 8.99
CA VAL A 23 -8.45 3.37 8.93
C VAL A 23 -8.30 4.17 7.65
N SER A 24 -7.97 5.45 7.79
CA SER A 24 -7.71 6.34 6.67
C SER A 24 -6.31 6.95 6.74
N GLY A 25 -5.81 7.41 5.61
CA GLY A 25 -4.53 8.10 5.49
C GLY A 25 -4.51 8.90 4.21
N MET A 26 -3.45 9.65 4.01
CA MET A 26 -3.24 10.43 2.78
C MET A 26 -2.62 9.54 1.69
N HIS A 27 -3.06 9.73 0.47
CA HIS A 27 -2.37 9.22 -0.72
C HIS A 27 -1.64 10.37 -1.41
N TYR A 28 -0.34 10.20 -1.61
CA TYR A 28 0.50 11.16 -2.29
C TYR A 28 0.96 10.57 -3.63
N ASN A 29 0.55 11.20 -4.73
CA ASN A 29 0.93 10.78 -6.07
C ASN A 29 2.16 11.58 -6.51
N PHE A 30 3.19 10.86 -6.93
CA PHE A 30 4.48 11.40 -7.33
C PHE A 30 4.85 10.95 -8.73
N SER A 31 5.15 11.87 -9.62
CA SER A 31 5.71 11.61 -10.94
C SER A 31 6.87 12.54 -11.21
N ILE A 32 7.75 12.11 -12.10
CA ILE A 32 8.90 12.89 -12.55
C ILE A 32 8.61 13.35 -13.97
N ASN A 33 9.01 14.58 -14.27
CA ASN A 33 8.91 15.08 -15.64
C ASN A 33 9.59 14.10 -16.61
N PRO A 34 8.93 13.68 -17.71
CA PRO A 34 9.47 12.68 -18.63
C PRO A 34 10.86 13.00 -19.18
N ASP A 35 11.14 14.28 -19.52
CA ASP A 35 12.44 14.70 -20.04
C ASP A 35 13.54 14.55 -18.98
N SER A 36 13.22 14.92 -17.73
CA SER A 36 14.13 14.75 -16.59
C SER A 36 14.41 13.28 -16.32
N LEU A 37 13.39 12.43 -16.40
CA LEU A 37 13.52 10.99 -16.19
C LEU A 37 14.32 10.36 -17.32
N ALA A 38 14.08 10.75 -18.57
CA ALA A 38 14.84 10.32 -19.74
C ALA A 38 16.32 10.72 -19.63
N PHE A 39 16.62 11.93 -19.14
CA PHE A 39 17.99 12.37 -18.86
C PHE A 39 18.65 11.50 -17.77
N LEU A 40 17.96 11.21 -16.67
CA LEU A 40 18.50 10.41 -15.58
C LEU A 40 18.74 8.94 -15.96
N THR A 41 17.86 8.37 -16.77
CA THR A 41 17.97 6.98 -17.24
C THR A 41 18.83 6.84 -18.51
N ASN A 42 19.18 7.95 -19.14
CA ASN A 42 19.79 8.01 -20.48
C ASN A 42 18.98 7.19 -21.52
N SER A 43 17.66 7.19 -21.37
CA SER A 43 16.74 6.41 -22.21
C SER A 43 15.31 6.97 -22.18
N ASN A 44 14.61 6.82 -23.31
CA ASN A 44 13.17 7.10 -23.44
C ASN A 44 12.34 5.80 -23.52
N HIS A 45 12.96 4.66 -23.34
CA HIS A 45 12.24 3.38 -23.40
C HIS A 45 11.46 3.15 -22.08
N GLN A 46 10.20 2.73 -22.21
CA GLN A 46 9.33 2.50 -21.04
C GLN A 46 9.93 1.48 -20.07
N VAL A 47 10.68 0.50 -20.53
CA VAL A 47 11.34 -0.51 -19.69
C VAL A 47 12.35 0.13 -18.73
N ASP A 48 13.14 1.09 -19.19
CA ASP A 48 14.14 1.79 -18.36
C ASP A 48 13.46 2.75 -17.37
N ILE A 49 12.36 3.36 -17.80
CA ILE A 49 11.49 4.18 -16.94
C ILE A 49 10.89 3.32 -15.83
N ASP A 50 10.36 2.15 -16.16
CA ASP A 50 9.81 1.20 -15.18
C ASP A 50 10.87 0.77 -14.16
N GLU A 51 12.08 0.46 -14.62
CA GLU A 51 13.22 0.10 -13.76
C GLU A 51 13.59 1.24 -12.81
N ALA A 52 13.63 2.49 -13.27
CA ALA A 52 13.90 3.67 -12.46
C ALA A 52 12.85 3.83 -11.34
N TYR A 53 11.56 3.75 -11.68
CA TYR A 53 10.49 3.82 -10.69
C TYR A 53 10.52 2.64 -9.71
N LEU A 54 10.82 1.44 -10.17
CA LEU A 54 10.95 0.27 -9.27
C LEU A 54 12.16 0.40 -8.35
N GLY A 55 13.26 0.95 -8.85
CA GLY A 55 14.44 1.32 -8.05
C GLY A 55 14.10 2.32 -6.96
N LEU A 56 13.38 3.39 -7.33
CA LEU A 56 12.87 4.38 -6.39
C LEU A 56 12.00 3.73 -5.30
N ILE A 57 11.06 2.86 -5.66
CA ILE A 57 10.23 2.13 -4.68
C ILE A 57 11.10 1.35 -3.70
N ARG A 58 12.09 0.60 -4.17
CA ARG A 58 12.99 -0.20 -3.31
C ARG A 58 13.73 0.68 -2.31
N ASN A 59 14.25 1.82 -2.76
CA ASN A 59 14.99 2.75 -1.90
C ASN A 59 14.06 3.49 -0.94
N PHE A 60 12.91 3.97 -1.41
CA PHE A 60 11.90 4.59 -0.55
C PHE A 60 11.47 3.65 0.59
N LYS A 61 11.23 2.37 0.30
CA LYS A 61 10.86 1.39 1.34
C LYS A 61 11.94 1.21 2.40
N ARG A 62 13.21 1.41 2.08
CA ARG A 62 14.31 1.40 3.08
C ARG A 62 14.30 2.64 3.96
N LEU A 63 13.83 3.78 3.44
CA LEU A 63 13.76 5.06 4.13
C LEU A 63 12.38 5.32 4.78
N PHE A 64 11.39 4.47 4.50
CA PHE A 64 10.01 4.71 4.93
C PHE A 64 9.83 4.80 6.44
N TRP A 65 10.64 4.09 7.22
CA TRP A 65 10.66 4.22 8.67
C TRP A 65 10.92 5.67 9.13
N PHE A 66 11.75 6.41 8.39
CA PHE A 66 12.05 7.80 8.69
C PHE A 66 10.85 8.71 8.43
N VAL A 67 10.09 8.43 7.36
CA VAL A 67 8.80 9.13 7.10
C VAL A 67 7.83 8.90 8.26
N LEU A 68 7.75 7.68 8.79
CA LEU A 68 6.88 7.37 9.92
C LEU A 68 7.39 8.00 11.23
N LEU A 69 8.69 8.12 11.41
CA LEU A 69 9.28 8.77 12.58
C LEU A 69 8.92 10.26 12.62
N GLU A 70 9.04 10.95 11.48
CA GLU A 70 8.80 12.39 11.38
C GLU A 70 7.30 12.76 11.32
N PHE A 71 6.49 11.94 10.64
CA PHE A 71 5.10 12.28 10.30
C PHE A 71 4.06 11.24 10.74
N GLY A 72 4.44 10.27 11.55
CA GLY A 72 3.48 9.35 12.15
C GLY A 72 2.63 10.07 13.20
N GLN A 73 1.29 9.91 13.13
CA GLN A 73 0.33 10.61 13.98
C GLN A 73 -0.61 9.67 14.74
N THR A 74 -0.51 8.37 14.49
CA THR A 74 -1.43 7.39 15.08
C THR A 74 -0.73 6.50 16.10
N ASN A 75 -0.37 7.07 17.25
CA ASN A 75 0.20 6.35 18.39
C ASN A 75 -0.81 5.97 19.47
N VAL A 76 -2.04 6.50 19.37
CA VAL A 76 -3.18 6.22 20.26
C VAL A 76 -4.38 5.80 19.43
N VAL A 77 -5.16 4.87 19.94
CA VAL A 77 -6.42 4.41 19.34
C VAL A 77 -7.49 4.21 20.42
N ASP A 78 -8.76 4.40 20.06
CA ASP A 78 -9.86 4.02 20.93
C ASP A 78 -9.87 2.49 21.15
N LYS A 79 -10.19 2.04 22.37
CA LYS A 79 -10.22 0.61 22.71
C LYS A 79 -11.13 -0.22 21.81
N SER A 80 -12.19 0.38 21.26
CA SER A 80 -13.11 -0.31 20.33
C SER A 80 -12.43 -0.71 19.03
N PHE A 81 -11.35 -0.03 18.66
CA PHE A 81 -10.56 -0.35 17.46
C PHE A 81 -9.89 -1.73 17.55
N VAL A 82 -9.50 -2.14 18.76
CA VAL A 82 -8.78 -3.39 19.00
C VAL A 82 -9.63 -4.46 19.68
N ASN A 83 -10.92 -4.22 19.88
CA ASN A 83 -11.85 -5.19 20.44
C ASN A 83 -11.79 -6.52 19.66
N ASN A 84 -11.64 -7.63 20.39
CA ASN A 84 -11.53 -8.98 19.85
C ASN A 84 -10.31 -9.25 18.94
N ARG A 85 -9.24 -8.46 19.09
CA ARG A 85 -7.96 -8.69 18.40
C ARG A 85 -6.85 -8.92 19.42
N GLU A 86 -5.89 -9.75 19.06
CA GLU A 86 -4.62 -9.83 19.79
C GLU A 86 -3.81 -8.55 19.52
N HIS A 87 -3.38 -7.88 20.56
CA HIS A 87 -2.57 -6.67 20.48
C HIS A 87 -1.62 -6.53 21.67
N LYS A 88 -0.60 -5.67 21.50
CA LYS A 88 0.39 -5.34 22.54
C LYS A 88 0.17 -3.93 23.12
N LEU A 89 -0.97 -3.30 22.83
CA LEU A 89 -1.28 -1.96 23.31
C LEU A 89 -1.52 -1.96 24.80
N GLU A 90 -1.12 -0.88 25.46
CA GLU A 90 -1.35 -0.58 26.86
C GLU A 90 -2.51 0.39 27.01
N LYS A 91 -3.11 0.42 28.19
CA LYS A 91 -4.17 1.38 28.50
C LYS A 91 -3.57 2.75 28.78
N LEU A 92 -4.03 3.77 28.05
CA LEU A 92 -3.73 5.16 28.33
C LEU A 92 -4.72 5.72 29.36
N ASN A 93 -6.01 5.42 29.17
CA ASN A 93 -7.12 5.81 30.05
C ASN A 93 -8.28 4.81 29.92
N SER A 94 -9.50 5.17 30.34
CA SER A 94 -10.68 4.30 30.29
C SER A 94 -11.10 3.91 28.86
N ASN A 95 -10.78 4.74 27.86
CA ASN A 95 -11.24 4.59 26.49
C ASN A 95 -10.12 4.38 25.47
N ASP A 96 -8.90 4.85 25.78
CA ASP A 96 -7.81 4.89 24.83
C ASP A 96 -6.73 3.89 25.16
N MET A 97 -6.16 3.36 24.10
CA MET A 97 -5.02 2.45 24.09
C MET A 97 -3.85 3.06 23.33
N TYR A 98 -2.63 2.80 23.75
CA TYR A 98 -1.42 3.29 23.10
C TYR A 98 -0.33 2.23 23.03
N LEU A 99 0.69 2.49 22.26
CA LEU A 99 1.93 1.74 22.31
C LEU A 99 3.09 2.73 22.45
N LEU A 100 3.87 2.58 23.53
CA LEU A 100 5.07 3.36 23.73
C LEU A 100 5.99 3.20 22.50
N ASP A 101 6.59 4.29 22.07
CA ASP A 101 7.48 4.38 20.90
C ASP A 101 6.82 4.08 19.52
N ALA A 102 5.49 3.85 19.47
CA ALA A 102 4.81 3.75 18.19
C ALA A 102 4.64 5.14 17.55
N THR A 103 5.00 5.25 16.29
CA THR A 103 4.79 6.47 15.50
C THR A 103 3.52 6.38 14.66
N SER A 104 3.18 5.18 14.17
CA SER A 104 1.96 4.95 13.37
C SER A 104 1.38 3.55 13.63
N LEU A 105 0.37 3.47 14.49
CA LEU A 105 -0.40 2.24 14.68
C LEU A 105 -1.19 1.87 13.42
N ARG A 106 -1.53 2.86 12.59
CA ARG A 106 -2.16 2.65 11.29
C ARG A 106 -1.30 1.77 10.37
N MET A 107 0.02 1.95 10.39
CA MET A 107 0.96 1.17 9.57
C MET A 107 1.46 -0.10 10.27
N SER A 108 0.88 -0.44 11.41
CA SER A 108 1.18 -1.66 12.18
C SER A 108 0.23 -2.83 11.85
N ASP A 109 0.44 -3.95 12.53
CA ASP A 109 -0.37 -5.18 12.41
C ASP A 109 -1.84 -5.01 12.76
N ILE A 110 -2.17 -4.02 13.58
CA ILE A 110 -3.56 -3.72 13.96
C ILE A 110 -4.24 -2.74 13.00
N GLY A 111 -3.48 -2.10 12.12
CA GLY A 111 -3.96 -1.07 11.19
C GLY A 111 -4.01 -1.54 9.74
N TYR A 112 -3.28 -0.86 8.87
CA TYR A 112 -3.28 -1.01 7.42
C TYR A 112 -2.38 -2.17 6.95
N GLN A 113 -2.51 -3.34 7.58
CA GLN A 113 -1.79 -4.55 7.19
C GLN A 113 -2.69 -5.78 7.29
N SER A 114 -2.47 -6.75 6.41
CA SER A 114 -3.14 -8.05 6.41
C SER A 114 -2.14 -9.15 6.69
N LYS A 115 -2.44 -10.02 7.66
CA LYS A 115 -1.62 -11.22 7.94
C LYS A 115 -1.44 -12.09 6.69
N ALA A 116 -2.49 -12.26 5.88
CA ALA A 116 -2.44 -13.02 4.64
C ALA A 116 -1.47 -12.41 3.62
N GLN A 117 -1.43 -11.07 3.52
CA GLN A 117 -0.57 -10.37 2.55
C GLN A 117 0.91 -10.33 2.97
N LYS A 118 1.25 -10.51 4.25
CA LYS A 118 2.65 -10.60 4.69
C LYS A 118 3.43 -11.71 3.98
N ASN A 119 2.75 -12.78 3.59
CA ASN A 119 3.34 -13.92 2.90
C ASN A 119 3.51 -13.72 1.39
N LEU A 120 2.98 -12.65 0.79
CA LEU A 120 3.08 -12.40 -0.64
C LEU A 120 4.52 -12.15 -1.09
N ASN A 121 5.38 -11.63 -0.21
CA ASN A 121 6.79 -11.34 -0.48
C ASN A 121 6.99 -10.68 -1.86
N ILE A 122 6.24 -9.61 -2.12
CA ILE A 122 6.31 -8.89 -3.39
C ILE A 122 7.62 -8.11 -3.43
N LYS A 123 8.44 -8.41 -4.44
CA LYS A 123 9.68 -7.71 -4.73
C LYS A 123 9.46 -6.79 -5.94
N TYR A 124 10.06 -5.62 -5.88
CA TYR A 124 10.01 -4.62 -6.95
C TYR A 124 11.26 -4.70 -7.84
N ASN A 125 11.69 -5.93 -8.20
CA ASN A 125 12.89 -6.15 -9.03
C ASN A 125 12.61 -6.02 -10.53
N SER A 126 11.37 -6.28 -10.95
CA SER A 126 10.90 -6.06 -12.31
C SER A 126 9.39 -5.87 -12.33
N LEU A 127 8.88 -5.11 -13.29
CA LEU A 127 7.43 -4.90 -13.45
C LEU A 127 6.71 -6.22 -13.74
N SER A 128 7.27 -7.08 -14.57
CA SER A 128 6.68 -8.39 -14.89
C SER A 128 6.59 -9.29 -13.65
N GLY A 129 7.62 -9.30 -12.81
CA GLY A 129 7.63 -10.05 -11.55
C GLY A 129 6.60 -9.52 -10.56
N PHE A 130 6.47 -8.20 -10.43
CA PHE A 130 5.45 -7.54 -9.62
C PHE A 130 4.03 -7.92 -10.10
N LEU A 131 3.77 -7.77 -11.40
CA LEU A 131 2.47 -8.08 -11.99
C LEU A 131 2.10 -9.56 -11.85
N LYS A 132 3.06 -10.47 -12.03
CA LYS A 132 2.84 -11.90 -11.81
C LYS A 132 2.37 -12.15 -10.38
N LYS A 133 3.05 -11.58 -9.38
CA LYS A 133 2.69 -11.74 -7.97
C LYS A 133 1.32 -11.18 -7.64
N ILE A 134 0.95 -10.01 -8.19
CA ILE A 134 -0.40 -9.44 -8.03
C ILE A 134 -1.45 -10.35 -8.66
N LYS A 135 -1.22 -10.87 -9.87
CA LYS A 135 -2.12 -11.81 -10.52
C LYS A 135 -2.30 -13.08 -9.68
N ASP A 136 -1.21 -13.68 -9.25
CA ASP A 136 -1.24 -14.91 -8.43
C ASP A 136 -2.02 -14.64 -7.12
N ALA A 137 -1.80 -13.50 -6.49
CA ALA A 137 -2.50 -13.12 -5.26
C ALA A 137 -4.03 -12.97 -5.44
N ILE A 138 -4.51 -12.64 -6.64
CA ILE A 138 -5.95 -12.56 -6.96
C ILE A 138 -6.51 -13.93 -7.34
N THR A 139 -5.76 -14.75 -8.09
CA THR A 139 -6.29 -15.93 -8.77
C THR A 139 -6.01 -17.24 -8.06
N VAL A 140 -4.96 -17.31 -7.23
CA VAL A 140 -4.63 -18.52 -6.47
C VAL A 140 -5.42 -18.52 -5.17
N PRO A 141 -6.26 -19.55 -4.91
CA PRO A 141 -7.03 -19.64 -3.68
C PRO A 141 -6.14 -19.61 -2.43
N TYR A 142 -6.56 -18.84 -1.43
CA TYR A 142 -5.95 -18.81 -0.12
C TYR A 142 -6.85 -19.57 0.86
N LYS A 143 -6.30 -20.60 1.52
CA LYS A 143 -7.05 -21.58 2.31
C LYS A 143 -8.09 -20.96 3.25
N ASP A 144 -7.71 -19.90 3.98
CA ASP A 144 -8.62 -19.30 4.96
C ASP A 144 -9.78 -18.56 4.27
N PHE A 145 -9.54 -17.94 3.09
CA PHE A 145 -10.57 -17.23 2.34
C PHE A 145 -11.39 -18.14 1.43
N GLU A 146 -10.82 -19.27 1.04
CA GLU A 146 -11.55 -20.36 0.37
C GLU A 146 -12.56 -21.02 1.32
N ALA A 147 -12.18 -21.23 2.59
CA ALA A 147 -13.07 -21.76 3.61
C ALA A 147 -14.28 -20.86 3.92
N LEU A 148 -14.17 -19.55 3.69
CA LEU A 148 -15.30 -18.62 3.83
C LEU A 148 -16.33 -18.78 2.71
N GLY A 149 -15.96 -19.33 1.53
CA GLY A 149 -16.81 -19.39 0.35
C GLY A 149 -16.95 -18.05 -0.35
N LEU A 150 -17.53 -18.03 -1.54
CA LEU A 150 -17.84 -16.79 -2.29
C LEU A 150 -19.23 -16.24 -1.96
N LEU A 151 -20.15 -17.13 -1.57
CA LEU A 151 -21.55 -16.83 -1.27
C LEU A 151 -21.79 -16.93 0.23
N ASP A 152 -22.69 -16.13 0.76
CA ASP A 152 -23.20 -16.23 2.11
C ASP A 152 -24.38 -17.25 2.22
N SER A 153 -24.96 -17.36 3.40
CA SER A 153 -26.11 -18.28 3.65
C SER A 153 -27.38 -17.95 2.87
N ASN A 154 -27.45 -16.80 2.20
CA ASN A 154 -28.57 -16.35 1.40
C ASN A 154 -28.26 -16.43 -0.10
N ASP A 155 -27.19 -17.14 -0.50
CA ASP A 155 -26.69 -17.22 -1.88
C ASP A 155 -26.28 -15.85 -2.48
N GLU A 156 -25.94 -14.87 -1.64
CA GLU A 156 -25.42 -13.58 -2.07
C GLU A 156 -23.90 -13.55 -2.03
N TYR A 157 -23.28 -12.93 -3.05
CA TYR A 157 -21.84 -12.72 -3.05
C TYR A 157 -21.39 -11.85 -1.86
N HIS A 158 -20.47 -12.37 -1.05
CA HIS A 158 -19.86 -11.63 0.03
C HIS A 158 -18.34 -11.41 -0.13
N GLN A 159 -17.73 -12.00 -1.15
CA GLN A 159 -16.38 -11.67 -1.62
C GLN A 159 -16.27 -11.91 -3.13
N ILE A 160 -15.31 -11.19 -3.77
CA ILE A 160 -15.14 -11.23 -5.24
C ILE A 160 -14.31 -12.43 -5.67
N SER A 161 -13.31 -12.80 -4.88
CA SER A 161 -12.46 -13.95 -5.13
C SER A 161 -12.04 -14.56 -3.79
N ASN A 162 -11.50 -15.77 -3.82
CA ASN A 162 -10.92 -16.45 -2.66
C ASN A 162 -9.37 -16.37 -2.64
N GLY A 163 -8.76 -15.55 -3.50
CA GLY A 163 -7.34 -15.26 -3.45
C GLY A 163 -6.95 -14.39 -2.25
N ILE A 164 -5.65 -14.20 -2.01
CA ILE A 164 -5.14 -13.37 -0.92
C ILE A 164 -5.67 -11.94 -0.99
N ILE A 165 -5.83 -11.40 -2.21
CA ILE A 165 -6.50 -10.12 -2.47
C ILE A 165 -7.66 -10.33 -3.45
N GLN A 166 -8.71 -9.54 -3.32
CA GLN A 166 -9.88 -9.62 -4.20
C GLN A 166 -9.67 -8.86 -5.51
N ILE A 167 -8.97 -7.73 -5.40
CA ILE A 167 -8.63 -6.84 -6.52
C ILE A 167 -7.25 -6.21 -6.29
N GLU A 168 -6.64 -5.69 -7.33
CA GLU A 168 -5.32 -5.06 -7.30
C GLU A 168 -5.21 -3.96 -6.24
N ASN A 169 -6.30 -3.21 -6.04
CA ASN A 169 -6.34 -2.11 -5.07
C ASN A 169 -6.32 -2.56 -3.61
N GLU A 170 -6.58 -3.83 -3.34
CA GLU A 170 -6.50 -4.41 -1.99
C GLU A 170 -5.05 -4.71 -1.55
N TYR A 171 -4.08 -4.68 -2.46
CA TYR A 171 -2.69 -4.87 -2.06
C TYR A 171 -2.23 -3.70 -1.19
N TYR A 172 -1.87 -4.01 0.05
CA TYR A 172 -1.40 -3.04 1.04
C TYR A 172 0.12 -2.93 1.01
N ASP A 173 0.61 -1.76 0.59
CA ASP A 173 2.04 -1.39 0.70
C ASP A 173 2.13 0.13 0.92
N ALA A 174 3.26 0.58 1.45
CA ALA A 174 3.54 2.00 1.70
C ALA A 174 3.59 2.83 0.42
N ILE A 175 4.01 2.20 -0.69
CA ILE A 175 4.15 2.84 -2.01
C ILE A 175 3.85 1.81 -3.10
N ARG A 176 3.23 2.24 -4.19
CA ARG A 176 2.87 1.36 -5.33
C ARG A 176 3.08 2.03 -6.68
N PRO A 177 3.46 1.26 -7.73
CA PRO A 177 3.46 1.74 -9.10
C PRO A 177 2.03 1.91 -9.60
N LYS A 178 1.79 2.94 -10.38
CA LYS A 178 0.47 3.30 -10.90
C LYS A 178 0.56 3.82 -12.33
N ARG A 179 -0.59 3.80 -12.98
CA ARG A 179 -0.85 4.47 -14.26
C ARG A 179 -2.25 5.05 -14.27
N SER A 180 -2.42 6.18 -14.93
CA SER A 180 -3.71 6.86 -15.11
C SER A 180 -4.70 5.99 -15.86
N SER A 181 -5.98 6.12 -15.53
CA SER A 181 -7.02 5.31 -16.14
C SER A 181 -7.18 5.62 -17.65
N ILE A 182 -7.16 4.57 -18.46
CA ILE A 182 -7.40 4.65 -19.90
C ILE A 182 -8.56 3.69 -20.21
N ASN A 183 -9.63 4.21 -20.79
CA ASN A 183 -10.75 3.42 -21.34
C ASN A 183 -11.32 2.35 -20.39
N GLY A 184 -11.31 2.58 -19.07
CA GLY A 184 -11.85 1.65 -18.09
C GLY A 184 -11.04 0.36 -17.89
N LEU A 185 -9.82 0.30 -18.39
CA LEU A 185 -8.90 -0.82 -18.15
C LEU A 185 -8.60 -0.97 -16.65
N ARG A 186 -8.41 -2.22 -16.22
CA ARG A 186 -8.00 -2.53 -14.85
C ARG A 186 -6.56 -2.10 -14.61
N PRO A 187 -6.20 -1.71 -13.38
CA PRO A 187 -4.83 -1.28 -13.03
C PRO A 187 -3.74 -2.27 -13.45
N TYR A 188 -3.99 -3.57 -13.32
CA TYR A 188 -3.08 -4.62 -13.80
C TYR A 188 -2.80 -4.51 -15.31
N ASN A 189 -3.86 -4.36 -16.12
CA ASN A 189 -3.73 -4.29 -17.57
C ASN A 189 -3.04 -2.99 -18.01
N LEU A 190 -3.34 -1.88 -17.34
CA LEU A 190 -2.70 -0.59 -17.59
C LEU A 190 -1.18 -0.66 -17.39
N LEU A 191 -0.74 -1.20 -16.25
CA LEU A 191 0.68 -1.36 -15.98
C LEU A 191 1.36 -2.36 -16.92
N LYS A 192 0.65 -3.44 -17.30
CA LYS A 192 1.18 -4.45 -18.22
C LYS A 192 1.39 -3.90 -19.64
N GLU A 193 0.45 -3.08 -20.12
CA GLU A 193 0.43 -2.61 -21.50
C GLU A 193 1.27 -1.33 -21.70
N TYR A 194 1.22 -0.42 -20.70
CA TYR A 194 1.79 0.91 -20.83
C TYR A 194 2.92 1.22 -19.85
N GLY A 195 3.21 0.33 -18.90
CA GLY A 195 4.23 0.54 -17.86
C GLY A 195 3.81 1.53 -16.76
N ILE A 196 4.79 1.95 -15.97
CA ILE A 196 4.60 2.86 -14.83
C ILE A 196 4.59 4.31 -15.30
N GLU A 197 3.66 5.10 -14.79
CA GLU A 197 3.55 6.55 -15.05
C GLU A 197 3.86 7.37 -13.81
N TYR A 198 3.40 6.90 -12.64
CA TYR A 198 3.61 7.58 -11.37
C TYR A 198 3.62 6.57 -10.21
N LEU A 199 4.00 7.07 -9.04
CA LEU A 199 3.98 6.31 -7.79
C LEU A 199 2.92 6.87 -6.85
N GLU A 200 2.22 5.99 -6.14
CA GLU A 200 1.25 6.35 -5.12
C GLU A 200 1.81 5.96 -3.74
N VAL A 201 2.26 6.94 -2.95
CA VAL A 201 2.62 6.75 -1.54
C VAL A 201 1.34 6.68 -0.73
N ARG A 202 1.18 5.64 0.08
CA ARG A 202 -0.06 5.32 0.82
C ARG A 202 0.13 5.21 2.33
N GLY A 203 1.37 5.08 2.74
CA GLY A 203 1.72 4.86 4.15
C GLY A 203 1.69 6.11 5.02
N ILE A 204 1.09 7.22 4.57
CA ILE A 204 1.13 8.51 5.24
C ILE A 204 -0.09 8.69 6.12
N ASP A 205 0.13 9.01 7.40
CA ASP A 205 -0.94 9.37 8.33
C ASP A 205 -1.49 10.76 8.01
N LEU A 206 -2.75 10.99 8.37
CA LEU A 206 -3.34 12.33 8.33
C LEU A 206 -2.79 13.16 9.50
N LEU A 207 -2.46 14.42 9.26
CA LEU A 207 -2.14 15.38 10.30
C LEU A 207 -3.45 15.92 10.90
N PRO A 208 -3.76 15.62 12.17
CA PRO A 208 -5.05 15.98 12.75
C PRO A 208 -5.22 17.50 12.94
N ASP A 209 -4.11 18.22 13.08
CA ASP A 209 -4.09 19.67 13.30
C ASP A 209 -4.14 20.49 12.01
N ASP A 210 -4.13 19.82 10.85
CA ASP A 210 -4.22 20.47 9.54
C ASP A 210 -5.55 20.15 8.86
N ILE A 211 -6.27 21.17 8.40
CA ILE A 211 -7.59 21.02 7.76
C ILE A 211 -7.54 20.18 6.48
N THR A 212 -6.38 20.13 5.80
CA THR A 212 -6.16 19.32 4.60
C THR A 212 -5.64 17.92 4.94
N GLY A 213 -5.34 17.65 6.21
CA GLY A 213 -4.74 16.41 6.68
C GLY A 213 -3.25 16.27 6.33
N THR A 214 -2.61 17.33 5.80
CA THR A 214 -1.18 17.37 5.49
C THR A 214 -0.69 18.81 5.46
N SER A 215 0.61 19.03 5.66
CA SER A 215 1.25 20.34 5.57
C SER A 215 2.11 20.47 4.31
N VAL A 216 2.41 21.69 3.90
CA VAL A 216 3.38 21.98 2.83
C VAL A 216 4.75 21.38 3.18
N HIS A 217 5.17 21.49 4.44
CA HIS A 217 6.43 20.90 4.92
C HIS A 217 6.46 19.38 4.73
N HIS A 218 5.36 18.70 5.05
CA HIS A 218 5.22 17.25 4.85
C HIS A 218 5.34 16.88 3.36
N MET A 219 4.67 17.62 2.47
CA MET A 219 4.77 17.38 1.02
C MET A 219 6.19 17.62 0.50
N GLN A 220 6.85 18.71 0.89
CA GLN A 220 8.24 19.00 0.53
C GLN A 220 9.21 17.92 1.00
N PHE A 221 9.03 17.42 2.21
CA PHE A 221 9.83 16.32 2.74
C PHE A 221 9.65 15.05 1.91
N LEU A 222 8.41 14.71 1.54
CA LEU A 222 8.14 13.56 0.68
C LEU A 222 8.79 13.69 -0.69
N ASP A 223 8.73 14.86 -1.31
CA ASP A 223 9.42 15.12 -2.58
C ASP A 223 10.92 14.89 -2.47
N ILE A 224 11.54 15.41 -1.42
CA ILE A 224 12.98 15.23 -1.17
C ILE A 224 13.33 13.75 -1.00
N ILE A 225 12.59 13.01 -0.17
CA ILE A 225 12.84 11.58 0.07
C ILE A 225 12.63 10.76 -1.20
N LEU A 226 11.62 11.07 -2.01
CA LEU A 226 11.35 10.38 -3.27
C LEU A 226 12.44 10.67 -4.32
N ILE A 227 12.89 11.92 -4.44
CA ILE A 227 14.00 12.30 -5.32
C ILE A 227 15.31 11.64 -4.85
N LEU A 228 15.62 11.67 -3.56
CA LEU A 228 16.78 10.96 -3.00
C LEU A 228 16.71 9.46 -3.28
N SER A 229 15.53 8.86 -3.16
CA SER A 229 15.31 7.45 -3.46
C SER A 229 15.54 7.11 -4.93
N LEU A 230 15.33 8.07 -5.84
CA LEU A 230 15.63 7.90 -7.25
C LEU A 230 17.14 7.96 -7.55
N ILE A 231 17.83 8.98 -7.06
CA ILE A 231 19.25 9.21 -7.40
C ILE A 231 20.20 8.22 -6.74
N HIS A 232 19.81 7.60 -5.63
CA HIS A 232 20.60 6.54 -4.95
C HIS A 232 20.43 5.16 -5.58
N ILE A 233 20.04 5.07 -6.85
CA ILE A 233 19.80 3.80 -7.55
C ILE A 233 21.07 2.94 -7.68
N SER A 234 22.25 3.51 -7.63
CA SER A 234 23.47 2.88 -8.13
C SER A 234 24.36 2.18 -7.09
N GLU A 235 23.95 2.04 -5.85
CA GLU A 235 24.71 1.25 -4.89
C GLU A 235 24.19 -0.20 -4.84
N PRO A 236 24.76 -1.14 -5.65
CA PRO A 236 24.65 -2.54 -5.32
C PRO A 236 25.61 -2.82 -4.15
N THR A 237 25.20 -2.54 -2.93
CA THR A 237 25.85 -3.17 -1.79
C THR A 237 25.50 -4.66 -1.84
N ARG A 238 26.04 -5.34 -2.83
CA ARG A 238 26.33 -6.75 -2.72
C ARG A 238 27.47 -6.87 -1.71
N LEU A 239 27.11 -6.97 -0.45
CA LEU A 239 27.95 -7.69 0.48
C LEU A 239 28.05 -9.11 -0.10
N ARG A 240 29.16 -9.35 -0.81
CA ARG A 240 29.59 -10.70 -1.13
C ARG A 240 30.00 -11.33 0.19
N SER A 241 29.13 -12.19 0.74
CA SER A 241 29.53 -13.22 1.69
C SER A 241 30.13 -14.38 0.92
#